data_1dd296267cd6445238f59154f631e372
#
_entry.id   1dd296267cd6445238f59154f631e372
#
_cell.length_a   1.000
_cell.length_b   1.000
_cell.length_c   1.000
_cell.angle_alpha   90.00
_cell.angle_beta   90.00
_cell.angle_gamma   90.00
#
_symmetry.space_group_name_H-M   'P 1'
#
loop_
_entity.id
_entity.type
_entity.pdbx_description
1 polymer ?
#
loop_
_entity_poly.entity_id
_entity_poly.type
_entity_poly.pdbx_seq_one_letter_code
_entity_poly.pdbx_strand_id
1 'polypeptide(L)'
;MGKVVTSPYTSYKVDVFAHSALPNKYLFTIFKIEQRFNIFLIAQLWCINVSISKVSMIQLDNTRIERDLLGAKEVPAACYYGIHTLRALENFQISNQKVGNHHHFIRALAQVKKASAQTNLKFSKISEQVSHAIQFACNELIESPEKWSHAFPLDVYQGGAGTSINMNTNEVLANIALEQLGFHKGQYDHIHPNDHVNKSQSTNDVYPTALRLATYYSLDDLLTQIQKLIDTLHIKVAEFQFVLKMGRTQLQDAVPMTLGQEFRAFATLLKEDIRLIQRIRELLLEVNLGATAIGTGVNTPKGYANEVIQSLHKITGLNLIGAEDYVEATSDCGVFIILSSTLKRLAVKLSKICNDLRLLSSGPRTGLAEIRLPELQAGSSIMPAKINPVIPEVVNQIAYRVIGNDLTVTMAAEAGQLQLNVMEPVIAIAINESIELLTQAISSLDHKCIQGIQANEQVCYDAVMRSVGIVTLLDPILGHAKCDEIGKQCIAENKTIQQVVLEQELLTQEQLDEIFAFSNLVSEVTAQHELFAQVS
;
A
#
# COMPACT_ATOMS: atom_id res chain seq x y z
N MET A 1 23.64 12.41 -56.17
CA MET A 1 24.49 12.68 -55.00
C MET A 1 23.76 12.13 -53.78
N GLY A 2 24.08 10.89 -53.40
CA GLY A 2 23.47 10.19 -52.29
C GLY A 2 24.16 10.52 -50.98
N LYS A 3 23.38 10.75 -49.94
CA LYS A 3 23.88 10.76 -48.56
C LYS A 3 23.59 9.41 -47.91
N VAL A 4 24.67 8.71 -47.57
CA VAL A 4 24.64 7.51 -46.74
C VAL A 4 24.54 7.95 -45.27
N VAL A 5 23.54 7.42 -44.54
CA VAL A 5 23.45 7.55 -43.10
C VAL A 5 24.05 6.30 -42.47
N THR A 6 25.17 6.46 -41.76
CA THR A 6 25.82 5.38 -40.99
C THR A 6 25.36 5.43 -39.55
N SER A 7 24.91 4.29 -39.06
CA SER A 7 24.60 4.02 -37.63
C SER A 7 25.90 3.71 -36.86
N PRO A 8 26.07 4.17 -35.60
CA PRO A 8 27.25 3.86 -34.80
C PRO A 8 26.97 2.65 -33.90
N TYR A 9 27.43 1.48 -34.27
CA TYR A 9 27.67 0.39 -33.33
C TYR A 9 29.13 0.43 -32.86
N THR A 10 29.33 0.66 -31.58
CA THR A 10 30.64 0.65 -30.92
C THR A 10 31.20 -0.77 -30.88
N SER A 11 32.36 -0.93 -31.56
CA SER A 11 33.21 -2.11 -31.46
C SER A 11 34.06 -2.05 -30.19
N TYR A 12 33.96 -3.03 -29.32
CA TYR A 12 34.92 -3.24 -28.25
C TYR A 12 36.19 -3.89 -28.82
N LYS A 13 37.34 -3.19 -28.73
CA LYS A 13 38.67 -3.77 -28.91
C LYS A 13 39.08 -4.43 -27.59
N VAL A 14 39.39 -5.71 -27.65
CA VAL A 14 40.04 -6.43 -26.55
C VAL A 14 41.54 -6.36 -26.81
N ASP A 15 42.28 -5.60 -26.00
CA ASP A 15 43.74 -5.60 -26.00
C ASP A 15 44.26 -6.85 -25.29
N VAL A 16 44.91 -7.72 -26.00
CA VAL A 16 45.61 -8.89 -25.49
C VAL A 16 47.01 -8.46 -25.05
N PHE A 17 47.24 -8.34 -23.74
CA PHE A 17 48.59 -8.22 -23.21
C PHE A 17 49.29 -9.58 -23.21
N ALA A 18 50.32 -9.71 -24.03
CA ALA A 18 51.22 -10.85 -24.00
C ALA A 18 52.22 -10.69 -22.85
N HIS A 19 52.16 -11.58 -21.86
CA HIS A 19 53.22 -11.80 -20.90
C HIS A 19 53.92 -13.14 -21.20
N SER A 20 55.17 -13.04 -21.55
CA SER A 20 56.10 -14.14 -21.74
C SER A 20 56.49 -14.79 -20.41
N ALA A 21 56.57 -16.13 -20.43
CA ALA A 21 57.22 -17.03 -19.52
C ALA A 21 56.30 -17.86 -18.57
N LEU A 22 55.80 -18.98 -19.12
CA LEU A 22 55.49 -20.17 -18.34
C LEU A 22 55.88 -21.43 -19.12
N PRO A 23 56.39 -22.52 -18.44
CA PRO A 23 56.95 -23.70 -19.10
C PRO A 23 55.89 -24.57 -19.79
N ASN A 24 56.28 -25.14 -20.92
CA ASN A 24 55.47 -25.91 -21.89
C ASN A 24 54.64 -27.09 -21.36
N LYS A 25 54.74 -27.46 -20.09
CA LYS A 25 53.95 -28.56 -19.51
C LYS A 25 52.52 -28.19 -19.11
N TYR A 26 52.23 -26.91 -18.91
CA TYR A 26 50.89 -26.45 -18.50
C TYR A 26 50.00 -26.04 -19.68
N LEU A 27 50.57 -25.73 -20.82
CA LEU A 27 49.79 -25.35 -22.01
C LEU A 27 48.92 -26.49 -22.56
N PHE A 28 49.40 -27.75 -22.47
CA PHE A 28 48.64 -28.92 -22.96
C PHE A 28 47.44 -29.26 -22.05
N THR A 29 47.51 -28.92 -20.79
CA THR A 29 46.40 -29.19 -19.83
C THR A 29 45.30 -28.13 -19.94
N ILE A 30 45.70 -26.88 -20.19
CA ILE A 30 44.74 -25.76 -20.38
C ILE A 30 44.00 -25.92 -21.73
N PHE A 31 44.69 -26.33 -22.79
CA PHE A 31 44.06 -26.57 -24.08
C PHE A 31 43.06 -27.74 -24.08
N LYS A 32 43.30 -28.80 -23.26
CA LYS A 32 42.34 -29.89 -23.07
C LYS A 32 41.15 -29.51 -22.22
N ILE A 33 41.29 -28.57 -21.29
CA ILE A 33 40.18 -28.06 -20.46
C ILE A 33 39.33 -27.10 -21.30
N GLU A 34 39.91 -26.19 -22.07
CA GLU A 34 39.14 -25.28 -22.93
C GLU A 34 38.35 -26.02 -24.04
N GLN A 35 38.93 -27.06 -24.66
CA GLN A 35 38.18 -27.87 -25.66
C GLN A 35 37.01 -28.65 -25.01
N ARG A 36 37.18 -29.15 -23.78
CA ARG A 36 36.06 -29.81 -23.08
C ARG A 36 34.97 -28.83 -22.61
N PHE A 37 35.36 -27.63 -22.19
CA PHE A 37 34.39 -26.60 -21.82
C PHE A 37 33.63 -26.05 -23.03
N ASN A 38 34.27 -25.82 -24.15
CA ASN A 38 33.61 -25.38 -25.37
C ASN A 38 32.65 -26.42 -25.95
N ILE A 39 32.99 -27.71 -25.90
CA ILE A 39 32.10 -28.77 -26.36
C ILE A 39 30.87 -28.91 -25.41
N PHE A 40 31.07 -28.72 -24.09
CA PHE A 40 29.97 -28.76 -23.14
C PHE A 40 29.05 -27.54 -23.26
N LEU A 41 29.61 -26.36 -23.49
CA LEU A 41 28.85 -25.11 -23.71
C LEU A 41 28.09 -25.16 -25.05
N ILE A 42 28.71 -25.66 -26.10
CA ILE A 42 28.08 -25.84 -27.43
C ILE A 42 26.98 -26.91 -27.34
N ALA A 43 27.21 -28.00 -26.61
CA ALA A 43 26.16 -29.02 -26.39
C ALA A 43 25.01 -28.48 -25.55
N GLN A 44 25.25 -27.68 -24.51
CA GLN A 44 24.20 -27.00 -23.75
C GLN A 44 23.46 -25.94 -24.59
N LEU A 45 24.16 -25.14 -25.36
CA LEU A 45 23.55 -24.17 -26.28
C LEU A 45 22.75 -24.86 -27.39
N TRP A 46 23.21 -26.04 -27.88
CA TRP A 46 22.47 -26.84 -28.87
C TRP A 46 21.21 -27.49 -28.24
N CYS A 47 21.31 -28.01 -27.04
CA CYS A 47 20.14 -28.50 -26.29
C CYS A 47 19.15 -27.39 -25.95
N ILE A 48 19.64 -26.18 -25.60
CA ILE A 48 18.78 -25.01 -25.35
C ILE A 48 18.13 -24.54 -26.66
N ASN A 49 18.88 -24.44 -27.77
CA ASN A 49 18.31 -24.07 -29.07
C ASN A 49 17.33 -25.12 -29.62
N VAL A 50 17.57 -26.41 -29.41
CA VAL A 50 16.63 -27.48 -29.80
C VAL A 50 15.39 -27.47 -28.87
N SER A 51 15.54 -27.15 -27.57
CA SER A 51 14.41 -26.95 -26.67
C SER A 51 13.63 -25.68 -26.99
N ILE A 52 14.30 -24.56 -27.32
CA ILE A 52 13.66 -23.30 -27.71
C ILE A 52 12.95 -23.44 -29.07
N SER A 53 13.56 -24.14 -30.05
CA SER A 53 12.90 -24.39 -31.33
C SER A 53 11.72 -25.37 -31.20
N LYS A 54 11.76 -26.37 -30.30
CA LYS A 54 10.61 -27.23 -30.01
C LYS A 54 9.54 -26.52 -29.20
N VAL A 55 9.91 -25.64 -28.26
CA VAL A 55 8.94 -24.82 -27.51
C VAL A 55 8.31 -23.77 -28.41
N SER A 56 9.06 -23.15 -29.34
CA SER A 56 8.48 -22.21 -30.31
C SER A 56 7.64 -22.90 -31.39
N MET A 57 7.92 -24.16 -31.78
CA MET A 57 7.09 -24.90 -32.73
C MET A 57 5.80 -25.47 -32.11
N ILE A 58 5.74 -25.68 -30.80
CA ILE A 58 4.51 -26.14 -30.13
C ILE A 58 3.53 -24.98 -29.87
N GLN A 59 3.99 -23.74 -29.90
CA GLN A 59 3.15 -22.55 -29.64
C GLN A 59 2.57 -21.88 -30.90
N LEU A 60 2.90 -22.32 -32.11
CA LEU A 60 2.54 -21.61 -33.35
C LEU A 60 1.20 -22.02 -33.97
N ASP A 61 0.48 -23.03 -33.45
CA ASP A 61 -0.75 -23.54 -34.10
C ASP A 61 -1.99 -23.64 -33.21
N ASN A 62 -2.05 -22.91 -32.09
CA ASN A 62 -3.24 -23.03 -31.22
C ASN A 62 -3.87 -21.67 -30.90
N THR A 63 -4.37 -20.99 -31.92
CA THR A 63 -5.23 -19.81 -31.79
C THR A 63 -6.69 -20.18 -32.04
N ARG A 64 -7.62 -19.41 -31.50
CA ARG A 64 -9.03 -19.42 -31.85
C ARG A 64 -9.41 -18.08 -32.48
N ILE A 65 -10.30 -18.11 -33.46
CA ILE A 65 -10.79 -16.88 -34.11
C ILE A 65 -12.01 -16.37 -33.35
N GLU A 66 -11.90 -15.17 -32.81
CA GLU A 66 -13.02 -14.45 -32.23
C GLU A 66 -13.38 -13.22 -33.09
N ARG A 67 -14.62 -12.75 -32.99
CA ARG A 67 -15.14 -11.62 -33.76
C ARG A 67 -15.84 -10.64 -32.85
N ASP A 68 -15.62 -9.35 -33.12
CA ASP A 68 -16.37 -8.24 -32.53
C ASP A 68 -16.78 -7.24 -33.61
N LEU A 69 -17.29 -6.07 -33.19
CA LEU A 69 -17.72 -4.99 -34.12
C LEU A 69 -16.59 -4.53 -35.06
N LEU A 70 -15.33 -4.63 -34.65
CA LEU A 70 -14.16 -4.18 -35.40
C LEU A 70 -13.58 -5.28 -36.32
N GLY A 71 -14.16 -6.49 -36.34
CA GLY A 71 -13.74 -7.61 -37.17
C GLY A 71 -13.14 -8.77 -36.37
N ALA A 72 -12.50 -9.71 -37.09
CA ALA A 72 -11.96 -10.93 -36.51
C ALA A 72 -10.51 -10.73 -36.02
N LYS A 73 -10.14 -11.45 -34.97
CA LYS A 73 -8.74 -11.60 -34.49
C LYS A 73 -8.47 -13.01 -34.03
N GLU A 74 -7.20 -13.41 -34.09
CA GLU A 74 -6.71 -14.64 -33.54
C GLU A 74 -6.34 -14.42 -32.07
N VAL A 75 -7.00 -15.14 -31.17
CA VAL A 75 -6.77 -15.14 -29.73
C VAL A 75 -6.04 -16.44 -29.36
N PRO A 76 -4.98 -16.42 -28.53
CA PRO A 76 -4.32 -17.66 -28.11
C PRO A 76 -5.32 -18.61 -27.45
N ALA A 77 -5.41 -19.85 -27.93
CA ALA A 77 -6.44 -20.82 -27.49
C ALA A 77 -6.34 -21.14 -25.98
N ALA A 78 -5.14 -21.10 -25.41
CA ALA A 78 -4.91 -21.34 -23.98
C ALA A 78 -5.47 -20.23 -23.07
N CYS A 79 -5.58 -18.99 -23.55
CA CYS A 79 -5.98 -17.85 -22.74
C CYS A 79 -7.47 -17.87 -22.41
N TYR A 80 -7.83 -17.44 -21.18
CA TYR A 80 -9.22 -17.27 -20.76
C TYR A 80 -9.82 -15.92 -21.21
N TYR A 81 -9.00 -14.92 -21.50
CA TYR A 81 -9.48 -13.68 -22.10
C TYR A 81 -9.80 -13.86 -23.59
N GLY A 82 -10.57 -12.92 -24.14
CA GLY A 82 -11.00 -12.95 -25.53
C GLY A 82 -10.53 -11.73 -26.32
N ILE A 83 -11.26 -11.44 -27.42
CA ILE A 83 -10.91 -10.42 -28.43
C ILE A 83 -10.89 -9.00 -27.87
N HIS A 84 -11.80 -8.63 -26.94
CA HIS A 84 -11.81 -7.30 -26.32
C HIS A 84 -10.56 -7.06 -25.50
N THR A 85 -10.16 -8.04 -24.67
CA THR A 85 -8.94 -7.98 -23.90
C THR A 85 -7.71 -7.93 -24.80
N LEU A 86 -7.68 -8.71 -25.90
CA LEU A 86 -6.56 -8.68 -26.85
C LEU A 86 -6.39 -7.29 -27.46
N ARG A 87 -7.48 -6.63 -27.87
CA ARG A 87 -7.40 -5.24 -28.38
C ARG A 87 -6.94 -4.25 -27.31
N ALA A 88 -7.39 -4.41 -26.07
CA ALA A 88 -6.95 -3.55 -24.97
C ALA A 88 -5.47 -3.75 -24.66
N LEU A 89 -4.93 -4.96 -24.77
CA LEU A 89 -3.48 -5.24 -24.64
C LEU A 89 -2.66 -4.57 -25.75
N GLU A 90 -3.21 -4.46 -26.97
CA GLU A 90 -2.56 -3.75 -28.06
C GLU A 90 -2.60 -2.22 -27.87
N ASN A 91 -3.69 -1.70 -27.30
CA ASN A 91 -3.90 -0.27 -27.11
C ASN A 91 -3.16 0.30 -25.90
N PHE A 92 -3.07 -0.45 -24.80
CA PHE A 92 -2.61 0.05 -23.50
C PHE A 92 -1.38 -0.73 -23.01
N GLN A 93 -0.20 -0.22 -23.36
CA GLN A 93 1.12 -0.70 -22.93
C GLN A 93 1.86 0.47 -22.26
N ILE A 94 1.32 0.96 -21.14
CA ILE A 94 1.73 2.21 -20.51
C ILE A 94 2.66 1.95 -19.33
N SER A 95 2.35 0.93 -18.53
CA SER A 95 3.11 0.60 -17.32
C SER A 95 3.42 -0.89 -17.22
N ASN A 96 4.18 -1.27 -16.19
CA ASN A 96 4.41 -2.68 -15.85
C ASN A 96 3.39 -3.20 -14.83
N GLN A 97 2.42 -2.37 -14.39
CA GLN A 97 1.40 -2.78 -13.43
C GLN A 97 0.23 -3.44 -14.15
N LYS A 98 -0.22 -4.57 -13.62
CA LYS A 98 -1.30 -5.36 -14.24
C LYS A 98 -2.49 -5.48 -13.29
N VAL A 99 -3.70 -5.46 -13.87
CA VAL A 99 -4.95 -5.66 -13.14
C VAL A 99 -4.92 -6.98 -12.36
N GLY A 100 -4.29 -8.00 -12.90
CA GLY A 100 -4.15 -9.32 -12.27
C GLY A 100 -3.47 -9.31 -10.90
N ASN A 101 -2.73 -8.27 -10.56
CA ASN A 101 -2.08 -8.13 -9.25
C ASN A 101 -3.04 -7.63 -8.15
N HIS A 102 -4.22 -7.13 -8.51
CA HIS A 102 -5.20 -6.57 -7.58
C HIS A 102 -6.28 -7.62 -7.23
N HIS A 103 -5.95 -8.58 -6.37
CA HIS A 103 -6.78 -9.75 -6.06
C HIS A 103 -8.14 -9.38 -5.46
N HIS A 104 -8.20 -8.36 -4.59
CA HIS A 104 -9.48 -7.85 -4.07
C HIS A 104 -10.40 -7.33 -5.18
N PHE A 105 -9.82 -6.72 -6.24
CA PHE A 105 -10.60 -6.21 -7.36
C PHE A 105 -11.15 -7.34 -8.25
N ILE A 106 -10.34 -8.36 -8.54
CA ILE A 106 -10.80 -9.58 -9.26
C ILE A 106 -11.94 -10.23 -8.48
N ARG A 107 -11.78 -10.42 -7.17
CA ARG A 107 -12.80 -10.97 -6.29
C ARG A 107 -14.08 -10.14 -6.33
N ALA A 108 -13.99 -8.82 -6.20
CA ALA A 108 -15.14 -7.93 -6.21
C ALA A 108 -15.90 -7.95 -7.54
N LEU A 109 -15.18 -7.92 -8.68
CA LEU A 109 -15.78 -8.07 -10.01
C LEU A 109 -16.57 -9.40 -10.11
N ALA A 110 -15.97 -10.50 -9.66
CA ALA A 110 -16.63 -11.80 -9.67
C ALA A 110 -17.89 -11.83 -8.77
N GLN A 111 -17.86 -11.18 -7.61
CA GLN A 111 -19.03 -11.06 -6.72
C GLN A 111 -20.17 -10.28 -7.38
N VAL A 112 -19.87 -9.15 -8.04
CA VAL A 112 -20.85 -8.37 -8.80
C VAL A 112 -21.45 -9.20 -9.93
N LYS A 113 -20.63 -9.93 -10.71
CA LYS A 113 -21.09 -10.80 -11.79
C LYS A 113 -21.94 -11.96 -11.28
N LYS A 114 -21.60 -12.55 -10.15
CA LYS A 114 -22.39 -13.60 -9.50
C LYS A 114 -23.76 -13.08 -9.08
N ALA A 115 -23.82 -11.91 -8.44
CA ALA A 115 -25.08 -11.28 -8.05
C ALA A 115 -25.95 -10.98 -9.27
N SER A 116 -25.36 -10.48 -10.34
CA SER A 116 -26.06 -10.21 -11.61
C SER A 116 -26.58 -11.48 -12.26
N ALA A 117 -25.83 -12.57 -12.29
CA ALA A 117 -26.27 -13.85 -12.84
C ALA A 117 -27.46 -14.43 -12.05
N GLN A 118 -27.41 -14.40 -10.72
CA GLN A 118 -28.52 -14.83 -9.85
C GLN A 118 -29.78 -14.00 -10.08
N THR A 119 -29.62 -12.68 -10.19
CA THR A 119 -30.74 -11.76 -10.41
C THR A 119 -31.32 -11.94 -11.81
N ASN A 120 -30.50 -12.07 -12.84
CA ASN A 120 -30.98 -12.33 -14.19
C ASN A 120 -31.73 -13.65 -14.32
N LEU A 121 -31.32 -14.69 -13.59
CA LEU A 121 -32.09 -15.95 -13.51
C LEU A 121 -33.47 -15.70 -12.88
N LYS A 122 -33.54 -14.98 -11.76
CA LYS A 122 -34.80 -14.66 -11.08
C LYS A 122 -35.78 -13.91 -11.98
N PHE A 123 -35.29 -13.03 -12.85
CA PHE A 123 -36.07 -12.31 -13.83
C PHE A 123 -36.21 -13.04 -15.18
N SER A 124 -35.81 -14.30 -15.28
CA SER A 124 -35.86 -15.13 -16.51
C SER A 124 -35.17 -14.50 -17.72
N LYS A 125 -34.07 -13.76 -17.48
CA LYS A 125 -33.28 -13.13 -18.54
C LYS A 125 -32.19 -14.03 -19.09
N ILE A 126 -31.79 -15.03 -18.36
CA ILE A 126 -30.87 -16.12 -18.74
C ILE A 126 -31.44 -17.45 -18.23
N SER A 127 -31.05 -18.56 -18.88
CA SER A 127 -31.46 -19.90 -18.44
C SER A 127 -30.78 -20.31 -17.13
N GLU A 128 -31.35 -21.30 -16.45
CA GLU A 128 -30.81 -21.85 -15.22
C GLU A 128 -29.42 -22.46 -15.44
N GLN A 129 -29.23 -23.20 -16.53
CA GLN A 129 -27.94 -23.79 -16.89
C GLN A 129 -26.84 -22.74 -17.07
N VAL A 130 -27.15 -21.65 -17.82
CA VAL A 130 -26.21 -20.54 -18.05
C VAL A 130 -25.89 -19.82 -16.73
N SER A 131 -26.92 -19.54 -15.92
CA SER A 131 -26.71 -18.88 -14.63
C SER A 131 -25.81 -19.69 -13.69
N HIS A 132 -26.05 -21.00 -13.57
CA HIS A 132 -25.25 -21.87 -12.71
C HIS A 132 -23.79 -21.97 -13.20
N ALA A 133 -23.57 -22.06 -14.53
CA ALA A 133 -22.22 -22.09 -15.09
C ALA A 133 -21.46 -20.75 -14.84
N ILE A 134 -22.12 -19.60 -14.98
CA ILE A 134 -21.53 -18.29 -14.65
C ILE A 134 -21.24 -18.20 -13.14
N GLN A 135 -22.15 -18.66 -12.27
CA GLN A 135 -21.93 -18.64 -10.82
C GLN A 135 -20.75 -19.56 -10.42
N PHE A 136 -20.61 -20.71 -11.06
CA PHE A 136 -19.44 -21.57 -10.86
C PHE A 136 -18.15 -20.83 -11.22
N ALA A 137 -18.08 -20.21 -12.40
CA ALA A 137 -16.91 -19.42 -12.83
C ALA A 137 -16.60 -18.28 -11.86
N CYS A 138 -17.64 -17.60 -11.35
CA CYS A 138 -17.46 -16.56 -10.34
C CYS A 138 -16.88 -17.09 -9.04
N ASN A 139 -17.32 -18.28 -8.58
CA ASN A 139 -16.80 -18.89 -7.35
C ASN A 139 -15.30 -19.19 -7.46
N GLU A 140 -14.82 -19.69 -8.61
CA GLU A 140 -13.38 -19.90 -8.85
C GLU A 140 -12.57 -18.62 -8.62
N LEU A 141 -13.06 -17.46 -9.13
CA LEU A 141 -12.38 -16.18 -8.96
C LEU A 141 -12.53 -15.60 -7.54
N ILE A 142 -13.63 -15.87 -6.85
CA ILE A 142 -13.88 -15.40 -5.48
C ILE A 142 -13.01 -16.16 -4.48
N GLU A 143 -12.89 -17.47 -4.62
CA GLU A 143 -12.18 -18.35 -3.68
C GLU A 143 -10.67 -18.28 -3.83
N SER A 144 -10.16 -18.11 -5.07
CA SER A 144 -8.73 -18.12 -5.37
C SER A 144 -8.36 -17.10 -6.45
N PRO A 145 -8.53 -15.77 -6.19
CA PRO A 145 -8.28 -14.74 -7.20
C PRO A 145 -6.82 -14.72 -7.67
N GLU A 146 -5.86 -15.07 -6.81
CA GLU A 146 -4.43 -15.16 -7.12
C GLU A 146 -4.12 -16.22 -8.19
N LYS A 147 -4.83 -17.34 -8.22
CA LYS A 147 -4.72 -18.38 -9.25
C LYS A 147 -5.06 -17.84 -10.65
N TRP A 148 -5.95 -16.86 -10.70
CA TRP A 148 -6.48 -16.28 -11.93
C TRP A 148 -5.79 -14.99 -12.38
N SER A 149 -4.77 -14.52 -11.66
CA SER A 149 -4.02 -13.28 -11.99
C SER A 149 -3.56 -13.24 -13.45
N HIS A 150 -3.13 -14.37 -13.99
CA HIS A 150 -2.66 -14.50 -15.38
C HIS A 150 -3.76 -14.26 -16.43
N ALA A 151 -5.03 -14.39 -16.06
CA ALA A 151 -6.18 -14.16 -16.95
C ALA A 151 -6.56 -12.67 -17.04
N PHE A 152 -5.96 -11.80 -16.21
CA PHE A 152 -6.17 -10.36 -16.16
C PHE A 152 -4.88 -9.59 -16.52
N PRO A 153 -4.37 -9.73 -17.76
CA PRO A 153 -3.04 -9.20 -18.15
C PRO A 153 -3.05 -7.71 -18.49
N LEU A 154 -4.20 -7.03 -18.40
CA LEU A 154 -4.37 -5.63 -18.79
C LEU A 154 -3.50 -4.70 -17.94
N ASP A 155 -2.98 -3.65 -18.60
CA ASP A 155 -2.38 -2.52 -17.90
C ASP A 155 -3.43 -1.81 -17.05
N VAL A 156 -3.04 -1.34 -15.87
CA VAL A 156 -3.94 -0.60 -14.97
C VAL A 156 -4.31 0.78 -15.54
N TYR A 157 -3.44 1.41 -16.36
CA TYR A 157 -3.73 2.65 -17.07
C TYR A 157 -4.45 2.37 -18.40
N GLN A 158 -5.72 2.72 -18.45
CA GLN A 158 -6.56 2.49 -19.62
C GLN A 158 -7.65 3.54 -19.74
N GLY A 159 -7.99 3.93 -20.96
CA GLY A 159 -9.16 4.76 -21.25
C GLY A 159 -10.45 3.92 -21.30
N GLY A 160 -11.60 4.59 -21.28
CA GLY A 160 -12.92 3.95 -21.42
C GLY A 160 -13.59 3.58 -20.11
N ALA A 161 -13.29 4.30 -19.01
CA ALA A 161 -13.98 4.16 -17.72
C ALA A 161 -13.98 2.72 -17.15
N GLY A 162 -12.93 1.93 -17.42
CA GLY A 162 -12.85 0.53 -16.97
C GLY A 162 -13.51 -0.50 -17.87
N THR A 163 -13.98 -0.12 -19.07
CA THR A 163 -14.64 -1.05 -20.00
C THR A 163 -13.75 -2.24 -20.36
N SER A 164 -12.46 -2.04 -20.57
CA SER A 164 -11.55 -3.14 -20.88
C SER A 164 -11.47 -4.16 -19.74
N ILE A 165 -11.48 -3.73 -18.49
CA ILE A 165 -11.48 -4.62 -17.31
C ILE A 165 -12.82 -5.35 -17.17
N ASN A 166 -13.94 -4.65 -17.34
CA ASN A 166 -15.26 -5.28 -17.31
C ASN A 166 -15.38 -6.36 -18.39
N MET A 167 -14.92 -6.06 -19.62
CA MET A 167 -14.96 -7.02 -20.72
C MET A 167 -13.99 -8.17 -20.51
N ASN A 168 -12.79 -7.92 -20.01
CA ASN A 168 -11.85 -8.99 -19.61
C ASN A 168 -12.50 -9.95 -18.61
N THR A 169 -13.17 -9.41 -17.59
CA THR A 169 -13.90 -10.21 -16.61
C THR A 169 -15.02 -11.03 -17.27
N ASN A 170 -15.80 -10.43 -18.18
CA ASN A 170 -16.86 -11.12 -18.90
C ASN A 170 -16.31 -12.28 -19.75
N GLU A 171 -15.24 -12.04 -20.48
CA GLU A 171 -14.58 -13.05 -21.34
C GLU A 171 -14.00 -14.20 -20.51
N VAL A 172 -13.31 -13.89 -19.41
CA VAL A 172 -12.74 -14.90 -18.49
C VAL A 172 -13.85 -15.77 -17.89
N LEU A 173 -14.90 -15.16 -17.36
CA LEU A 173 -16.04 -15.88 -16.78
C LEU A 173 -16.79 -16.72 -17.81
N ALA A 174 -17.01 -16.19 -19.02
CA ALA A 174 -17.62 -16.93 -20.10
C ALA A 174 -16.82 -18.19 -20.47
N ASN A 175 -15.50 -18.06 -20.60
CA ASN A 175 -14.64 -19.17 -20.98
C ASN A 175 -14.49 -20.23 -19.87
N ILE A 176 -14.46 -19.85 -18.59
CA ILE A 176 -14.50 -20.80 -17.47
C ILE A 176 -15.86 -21.55 -17.46
N ALA A 177 -16.96 -20.81 -17.64
CA ALA A 177 -18.30 -21.40 -17.67
C ALA A 177 -18.51 -22.32 -18.87
N LEU A 178 -17.95 -22.02 -20.04
CA LEU A 178 -17.96 -22.90 -21.22
C LEU A 178 -17.22 -24.21 -20.94
N GLU A 179 -16.01 -24.16 -20.38
CA GLU A 179 -15.27 -25.38 -20.04
C GLU A 179 -15.99 -26.23 -18.98
N GLN A 180 -16.63 -25.61 -17.98
CA GLN A 180 -17.45 -26.30 -16.99
C GLN A 180 -18.62 -27.07 -17.61
N LEU A 181 -19.19 -26.57 -18.72
CA LEU A 181 -20.25 -27.25 -19.47
C LEU A 181 -19.73 -28.23 -20.54
N GLY A 182 -18.39 -28.43 -20.65
CA GLY A 182 -17.78 -29.33 -21.64
C GLY A 182 -17.57 -28.71 -23.03
N PHE A 183 -17.68 -27.39 -23.17
CA PHE A 183 -17.42 -26.67 -24.40
C PHE A 183 -15.97 -26.13 -24.44
N HIS A 184 -15.53 -25.72 -25.62
CA HIS A 184 -14.24 -25.05 -25.80
C HIS A 184 -14.36 -23.54 -25.56
N LYS A 185 -13.26 -22.93 -25.13
CA LYS A 185 -13.14 -21.47 -25.03
C LYS A 185 -13.47 -20.81 -26.37
N GLY A 186 -14.21 -19.69 -26.34
CA GLY A 186 -14.63 -18.97 -27.52
C GLY A 186 -15.91 -19.48 -28.19
N GLN A 187 -16.52 -20.57 -27.72
CA GLN A 187 -17.83 -21.05 -28.23
C GLN A 187 -18.98 -20.24 -27.63
N TYR A 188 -18.96 -18.93 -27.93
CA TYR A 188 -19.87 -17.93 -27.34
C TYR A 188 -21.34 -18.07 -27.73
N ASP A 189 -21.67 -18.95 -28.69
CA ASP A 189 -23.07 -19.31 -29.00
C ASP A 189 -23.77 -19.97 -27.78
N HIS A 190 -23.01 -20.59 -26.87
CA HIS A 190 -23.55 -21.22 -25.67
C HIS A 190 -23.52 -20.27 -24.45
N ILE A 191 -22.37 -19.62 -24.17
CA ILE A 191 -22.26 -18.58 -23.13
C ILE A 191 -21.48 -17.40 -23.68
N HIS A 192 -22.21 -16.30 -23.94
CA HIS A 192 -21.65 -15.09 -24.54
C HIS A 192 -21.24 -14.06 -23.47
N PRO A 193 -20.05 -13.42 -23.56
CA PRO A 193 -19.58 -12.42 -22.60
C PRO A 193 -20.58 -11.25 -22.40
N ASN A 194 -21.18 -10.73 -23.49
CA ASN A 194 -22.12 -9.61 -23.42
C ASN A 194 -23.55 -10.05 -23.12
N ASP A 195 -24.07 -11.05 -23.87
CA ASP A 195 -25.48 -11.39 -23.83
C ASP A 195 -25.90 -12.20 -22.61
N HIS A 196 -24.93 -12.89 -21.97
CA HIS A 196 -25.15 -13.70 -20.79
C HIS A 196 -24.44 -13.16 -19.56
N VAL A 197 -23.09 -13.03 -19.56
CA VAL A 197 -22.31 -12.61 -18.38
C VAL A 197 -22.58 -11.15 -18.03
N ASN A 198 -22.65 -10.26 -19.04
CA ASN A 198 -22.91 -8.82 -18.85
C ASN A 198 -24.40 -8.45 -18.94
N LYS A 199 -25.31 -9.41 -18.95
CA LYS A 199 -26.77 -9.15 -19.08
C LYS A 199 -27.27 -8.22 -18.00
N SER A 200 -28.08 -7.21 -18.40
CA SER A 200 -28.66 -6.18 -17.51
C SER A 200 -27.61 -5.32 -16.77
N GLN A 201 -26.42 -5.15 -17.33
CA GLN A 201 -25.32 -4.40 -16.73
C GLN A 201 -24.69 -3.43 -17.73
N SER A 202 -24.00 -2.44 -17.21
CA SER A 202 -23.03 -1.59 -17.92
C SER A 202 -21.69 -1.63 -17.18
N THR A 203 -20.60 -1.26 -17.83
CA THR A 203 -19.33 -0.97 -17.12
C THR A 203 -19.56 0.08 -16.05
N ASN A 204 -20.42 1.06 -16.31
CA ASN A 204 -20.63 2.25 -15.50
C ASN A 204 -21.33 1.98 -14.16
N ASP A 205 -21.89 0.81 -13.96
CA ASP A 205 -22.41 0.36 -12.65
C ASP A 205 -21.62 -0.79 -12.06
N VAL A 206 -21.05 -1.68 -12.89
CA VAL A 206 -20.23 -2.81 -12.46
C VAL A 206 -18.88 -2.37 -11.92
N TYR A 207 -18.17 -1.52 -12.67
CA TYR A 207 -16.80 -1.10 -12.31
C TYR A 207 -16.75 -0.32 -10.98
N PRO A 208 -17.54 0.77 -10.81
CA PRO A 208 -17.54 1.52 -9.55
C PRO A 208 -18.00 0.69 -8.36
N THR A 209 -19.00 -0.19 -8.52
CA THR A 209 -19.42 -1.11 -7.45
C THR A 209 -18.29 -2.05 -7.06
N ALA A 210 -17.60 -2.66 -8.02
CA ALA A 210 -16.46 -3.54 -7.75
C ALA A 210 -15.27 -2.78 -7.13
N LEU A 211 -15.02 -1.54 -7.55
CA LEU A 211 -13.97 -0.70 -6.98
C LEU A 211 -14.25 -0.37 -5.51
N ARG A 212 -15.49 -0.01 -5.17
CA ARG A 212 -15.91 0.24 -3.78
C ARG A 212 -15.70 -1.00 -2.90
N LEU A 213 -16.14 -2.19 -3.37
CA LEU A 213 -15.95 -3.45 -2.65
C LEU A 213 -14.46 -3.82 -2.47
N ALA A 214 -13.67 -3.72 -3.54
CA ALA A 214 -12.23 -4.01 -3.49
C ALA A 214 -11.52 -3.09 -2.50
N THR A 215 -11.84 -1.81 -2.53
CA THR A 215 -11.31 -0.81 -1.59
C THR A 215 -11.72 -1.14 -0.15
N TYR A 216 -12.97 -1.52 0.08
CA TYR A 216 -13.46 -1.95 1.40
C TYR A 216 -12.64 -3.11 1.96
N TYR A 217 -12.35 -4.14 1.15
CA TYR A 217 -11.53 -5.29 1.58
C TYR A 217 -10.07 -4.90 1.83
N SER A 218 -9.48 -4.09 0.96
CA SER A 218 -8.10 -3.62 1.15
C SER A 218 -7.92 -2.79 2.43
N LEU A 219 -8.96 -2.07 2.86
CA LEU A 219 -8.94 -1.34 4.13
C LEU A 219 -8.93 -2.23 5.36
N ASP A 220 -9.46 -3.47 5.30
CA ASP A 220 -9.36 -4.43 6.41
C ASP A 220 -7.91 -4.83 6.67
N ASP A 221 -7.13 -5.04 5.61
CA ASP A 221 -5.70 -5.36 5.71
C ASP A 221 -4.94 -4.18 6.35
N LEU A 222 -5.21 -2.96 5.90
CA LEU A 222 -4.61 -1.75 6.46
C LEU A 222 -4.95 -1.57 7.94
N LEU A 223 -6.23 -1.66 8.31
CA LEU A 223 -6.69 -1.54 9.70
C LEU A 223 -6.04 -2.58 10.61
N THR A 224 -5.89 -3.81 10.12
CA THR A 224 -5.21 -4.89 10.84
C THR A 224 -3.75 -4.55 11.11
N GLN A 225 -3.03 -3.99 10.15
CA GLN A 225 -1.63 -3.61 10.37
C GLN A 225 -1.48 -2.39 11.29
N ILE A 226 -2.37 -1.40 11.19
CA ILE A 226 -2.37 -0.26 12.12
C ILE A 226 -2.59 -0.75 13.55
N GLN A 227 -3.53 -1.67 13.78
CA GLN A 227 -3.80 -2.22 15.11
C GLN A 227 -2.57 -2.95 15.68
N LYS A 228 -1.89 -3.79 14.90
CA LYS A 228 -0.65 -4.46 15.32
C LYS A 228 0.43 -3.47 15.73
N LEU A 229 0.63 -2.41 14.95
CA LEU A 229 1.60 -1.36 15.31
C LEU A 229 1.21 -0.65 16.62
N ILE A 230 -0.07 -0.37 16.84
CA ILE A 230 -0.56 0.20 18.10
C ILE A 230 -0.26 -0.73 19.27
N ASP A 231 -0.50 -2.03 19.12
CA ASP A 231 -0.25 -3.03 20.17
C ASP A 231 1.26 -3.09 20.52
N THR A 232 2.13 -3.08 19.51
CA THR A 232 3.58 -3.00 19.69
C THR A 232 4.00 -1.71 20.39
N LEU A 233 3.43 -0.56 20.00
CA LEU A 233 3.69 0.71 20.68
C LEU A 233 3.30 0.65 22.16
N HIS A 234 2.18 0.01 22.51
CA HIS A 234 1.78 -0.18 23.91
C HIS A 234 2.74 -1.07 24.69
N ILE A 235 3.35 -2.09 24.07
CA ILE A 235 4.44 -2.86 24.70
C ILE A 235 5.62 -1.93 25.01
N LYS A 236 6.01 -1.05 24.09
CA LYS A 236 7.07 -0.06 24.30
C LYS A 236 6.70 1.00 25.34
N VAL A 237 5.43 1.38 25.44
CA VAL A 237 4.95 2.26 26.53
C VAL A 237 5.24 1.65 27.89
N ALA A 238 4.93 0.35 28.08
CA ALA A 238 5.20 -0.35 29.34
C ALA A 238 6.71 -0.53 29.61
N GLU A 239 7.49 -0.83 28.55
CA GLU A 239 8.95 -0.96 28.65
C GLU A 239 9.63 0.36 29.07
N PHE A 240 9.18 1.49 28.54
CA PHE A 240 9.79 2.79 28.73
C PHE A 240 9.10 3.69 29.76
N GLN A 241 8.17 3.17 30.54
CA GLN A 241 7.37 3.94 31.48
C GLN A 241 8.17 4.67 32.56
N PHE A 242 9.36 4.16 32.90
CA PHE A 242 10.26 4.74 33.90
C PHE A 242 11.51 5.38 33.29
N VAL A 243 11.65 5.41 31.98
CA VAL A 243 12.76 6.07 31.31
C VAL A 243 12.54 7.57 31.28
N LEU A 244 13.20 8.28 32.16
CA LEU A 244 13.11 9.75 32.24
C LEU A 244 13.85 10.38 31.06
N LYS A 245 13.22 11.35 30.40
CA LYS A 245 13.81 12.15 29.30
C LYS A 245 13.39 13.59 29.37
N MET A 246 14.13 14.45 28.64
CA MET A 246 13.70 15.84 28.44
C MET A 246 12.69 15.94 27.29
N GLY A 247 11.51 16.49 27.60
CA GLY A 247 10.55 16.89 26.58
C GLY A 247 11.05 18.17 25.87
N ARG A 248 10.73 18.30 24.58
CA ARG A 248 11.17 19.45 23.76
C ARG A 248 9.99 20.09 23.03
N THR A 249 10.03 21.42 23.01
CA THR A 249 9.17 22.25 22.16
C THR A 249 10.06 23.12 21.26
N GLN A 250 9.77 23.19 19.95
CA GLN A 250 10.63 23.88 18.97
C GLN A 250 12.11 23.39 19.01
N LEU A 251 12.32 22.11 19.35
CA LEU A 251 13.62 21.48 19.58
C LEU A 251 14.43 22.06 20.75
N GLN A 252 13.83 22.91 21.57
CA GLN A 252 14.43 23.43 22.80
C GLN A 252 13.94 22.61 24.01
N ASP A 253 14.76 22.54 25.04
CA ASP A 253 14.40 21.89 26.31
C ASP A 253 13.12 22.52 26.89
N ALA A 254 12.20 21.69 27.33
CA ALA A 254 10.97 22.13 27.97
C ALA A 254 10.90 21.59 29.41
N VAL A 255 10.22 20.48 29.61
CA VAL A 255 10.03 19.87 30.92
C VAL A 255 10.31 18.36 30.86
N PRO A 256 10.69 17.73 31.98
CA PRO A 256 10.85 16.29 32.02
C PRO A 256 9.56 15.53 31.70
N MET A 257 9.72 14.39 31.06
CA MET A 257 8.67 13.42 30.77
C MET A 257 9.26 12.02 30.72
N THR A 258 8.44 10.97 30.54
CA THR A 258 8.97 9.64 30.25
C THR A 258 8.97 9.35 28.73
N LEU A 259 9.90 8.51 28.30
CA LEU A 259 9.91 7.97 26.94
C LEU A 259 8.62 7.16 26.67
N GLY A 260 8.07 6.48 27.70
CA GLY A 260 6.78 5.80 27.61
C GLY A 260 5.62 6.75 27.26
N GLN A 261 5.60 7.97 27.81
CA GLN A 261 4.59 9.00 27.45
C GLN A 261 4.68 9.41 25.98
N GLU A 262 5.88 9.50 25.43
CA GLU A 262 6.09 9.82 24.00
C GLU A 262 5.57 8.69 23.10
N PHE A 263 5.89 7.42 23.40
CA PHE A 263 5.38 6.27 22.64
C PHE A 263 3.85 6.11 22.77
N ARG A 264 3.27 6.46 23.93
CA ARG A 264 1.82 6.50 24.12
C ARG A 264 1.15 7.53 23.20
N ALA A 265 1.79 8.69 23.02
CA ALA A 265 1.30 9.70 22.08
C ALA A 265 1.29 9.16 20.63
N PHE A 266 2.32 8.42 20.20
CA PHE A 266 2.34 7.76 18.88
C PHE A 266 1.19 6.75 18.72
N ALA A 267 0.95 5.90 19.73
CA ALA A 267 -0.16 4.95 19.71
C ALA A 267 -1.52 5.65 19.59
N THR A 268 -1.72 6.74 20.36
CA THR A 268 -2.97 7.52 20.34
C THR A 268 -3.22 8.17 18.98
N LEU A 269 -2.18 8.73 18.34
CA LEU A 269 -2.29 9.30 17.00
C LEU A 269 -2.84 8.29 15.99
N LEU A 270 -2.38 7.05 16.03
CA LEU A 270 -2.82 5.99 15.11
C LEU A 270 -4.21 5.45 15.46
N LYS A 271 -4.57 5.37 16.74
CA LYS A 271 -5.89 4.95 17.19
C LYS A 271 -7.01 5.87 16.66
N GLU A 272 -6.74 7.17 16.54
CA GLU A 272 -7.67 8.11 15.92
C GLU A 272 -7.92 7.80 14.44
N ASP A 273 -6.87 7.36 13.71
CA ASP A 273 -7.00 7.03 12.28
C ASP A 273 -7.80 5.75 12.06
N ILE A 274 -7.66 4.73 12.91
CA ILE A 274 -8.54 3.55 12.87
C ILE A 274 -10.00 3.95 12.90
N ARG A 275 -10.39 4.79 13.88
CA ARG A 275 -11.78 5.24 14.03
C ARG A 275 -12.27 6.02 12.81
N LEU A 276 -11.41 6.85 12.23
CA LEU A 276 -11.77 7.65 11.06
C LEU A 276 -11.92 6.76 9.81
N ILE A 277 -10.97 5.87 9.55
CA ILE A 277 -11.02 4.94 8.42
C ILE A 277 -12.27 4.04 8.53
N GLN A 278 -12.59 3.52 9.71
CA GLN A 278 -13.79 2.71 9.95
C GLN A 278 -15.08 3.45 9.58
N ARG A 279 -15.19 4.75 9.91
CA ARG A 279 -16.36 5.55 9.55
C ARG A 279 -16.46 5.82 8.06
N ILE A 280 -15.32 6.08 7.40
CA ILE A 280 -15.31 6.43 5.98
C ILE A 280 -15.55 5.21 5.11
N ARG A 281 -15.04 4.04 5.50
CA ARG A 281 -15.26 2.83 4.72
C ARG A 281 -16.74 2.43 4.62
N GLU A 282 -17.58 2.83 5.58
CA GLU A 282 -19.03 2.60 5.51
C GLU A 282 -19.67 3.35 4.33
N LEU A 283 -19.11 4.48 3.90
CA LEU A 283 -19.57 5.21 2.72
C LEU A 283 -19.34 4.45 1.40
N LEU A 284 -18.44 3.45 1.40
CA LEU A 284 -18.21 2.58 0.24
C LEU A 284 -19.34 1.57 0.02
N LEU A 285 -20.21 1.38 1.02
CA LEU A 285 -21.32 0.41 0.96
C LEU A 285 -22.53 0.93 0.16
N GLU A 286 -22.57 2.21 -0.17
CA GLU A 286 -23.52 2.75 -1.12
C GLU A 286 -23.03 2.49 -2.55
N VAL A 287 -23.86 1.84 -3.38
CA VAL A 287 -23.48 1.39 -4.73
C VAL A 287 -24.53 1.76 -5.77
N ASN A 288 -24.08 1.92 -7.02
CA ASN A 288 -24.96 2.22 -8.16
C ASN A 288 -25.30 0.99 -9.03
N LEU A 289 -25.14 -0.24 -8.53
CA LEU A 289 -25.38 -1.46 -9.29
C LEU A 289 -26.85 -1.59 -9.72
N GLY A 290 -27.08 -1.85 -11.01
CA GLY A 290 -28.39 -1.85 -11.66
C GLY A 290 -28.78 -0.51 -12.28
N ALA A 291 -27.95 0.52 -12.11
CA ALA A 291 -28.12 1.83 -12.73
C ALA A 291 -27.87 1.82 -14.25
N THR A 292 -27.09 0.88 -14.72
CA THR A 292 -26.63 0.72 -16.09
C THR A 292 -25.83 1.93 -16.61
N ALA A 293 -26.16 2.46 -17.80
CA ALA A 293 -25.31 3.38 -18.54
C ALA A 293 -25.12 4.76 -17.88
N ILE A 294 -26.19 5.35 -17.37
CA ILE A 294 -26.22 6.74 -16.84
C ILE A 294 -27.10 6.90 -15.58
N GLY A 295 -27.39 5.81 -14.87
CA GLY A 295 -28.23 5.90 -13.67
C GLY A 295 -29.73 5.67 -13.88
N THR A 296 -30.18 5.43 -15.11
CA THR A 296 -31.62 5.29 -15.42
C THR A 296 -32.13 3.85 -15.49
N GLY A 297 -31.23 2.86 -15.28
CA GLY A 297 -31.58 1.44 -15.34
C GLY A 297 -32.06 0.95 -16.71
N VAL A 298 -31.63 1.60 -17.81
CA VAL A 298 -32.01 1.22 -19.16
C VAL A 298 -31.66 -0.24 -19.46
N ASN A 299 -32.57 -0.99 -20.12
CA ASN A 299 -32.43 -2.42 -20.45
C ASN A 299 -32.45 -3.38 -19.22
N THR A 300 -32.90 -2.91 -18.05
CA THR A 300 -33.14 -3.78 -16.89
C THR A 300 -34.62 -4.03 -16.65
N PRO A 301 -35.03 -5.15 -16.04
CA PRO A 301 -36.38 -5.35 -15.54
C PRO A 301 -36.72 -4.37 -14.41
N LYS A 302 -38.00 -4.05 -14.26
CA LYS A 302 -38.47 -3.24 -13.12
C LYS A 302 -38.10 -3.93 -11.79
N GLY A 303 -37.42 -3.21 -10.88
CA GLY A 303 -36.98 -3.72 -9.58
C GLY A 303 -35.63 -4.44 -9.61
N TYR A 304 -34.96 -4.49 -10.76
CA TYR A 304 -33.66 -5.17 -10.91
C TYR A 304 -32.61 -4.63 -9.96
N ALA A 305 -32.45 -3.30 -9.84
CA ALA A 305 -31.43 -2.68 -8.99
C ALA A 305 -31.54 -3.13 -7.53
N ASN A 306 -32.75 -3.08 -6.95
CA ASN A 306 -32.96 -3.55 -5.57
C ASN A 306 -32.60 -5.03 -5.40
N GLU A 307 -32.99 -5.87 -6.36
CA GLU A 307 -32.75 -7.32 -6.28
C GLU A 307 -31.27 -7.68 -6.43
N VAL A 308 -30.56 -7.02 -7.36
CA VAL A 308 -29.13 -7.30 -7.57
C VAL A 308 -28.28 -6.84 -6.38
N ILE A 309 -28.63 -5.74 -5.73
CA ILE A 309 -27.97 -5.27 -4.51
C ILE A 309 -28.25 -6.24 -3.34
N GLN A 310 -29.49 -6.74 -3.19
CA GLN A 310 -29.79 -7.78 -2.21
C GLN A 310 -29.04 -9.08 -2.45
N SER A 311 -28.90 -9.50 -3.72
CA SER A 311 -28.05 -10.65 -4.07
C SER A 311 -26.59 -10.41 -3.70
N LEU A 312 -26.06 -9.22 -4.00
CA LEU A 312 -24.69 -8.85 -3.68
C LEU A 312 -24.45 -8.77 -2.17
N HIS A 313 -25.39 -8.21 -1.41
CA HIS A 313 -25.39 -8.24 0.07
C HIS A 313 -25.26 -9.67 0.62
N LYS A 314 -26.05 -10.61 0.10
CA LYS A 314 -26.00 -12.04 0.53
C LYS A 314 -24.67 -12.71 0.19
N ILE A 315 -24.07 -12.37 -0.96
CA ILE A 315 -22.79 -12.94 -1.43
C ILE A 315 -21.62 -12.41 -0.59
N THR A 316 -21.65 -11.11 -0.28
CA THR A 316 -20.54 -10.42 0.40
C THR A 316 -20.64 -10.43 1.93
N GLY A 317 -21.86 -10.53 2.46
CA GLY A 317 -22.15 -10.31 3.88
C GLY A 317 -22.09 -8.83 4.31
N LEU A 318 -21.89 -7.90 3.38
CA LEU A 318 -21.80 -6.47 3.64
C LEU A 318 -23.18 -5.80 3.53
N ASN A 319 -23.45 -4.81 4.38
CA ASN A 319 -24.72 -4.06 4.40
C ASN A 319 -24.79 -3.05 3.24
N LEU A 320 -24.80 -3.54 2.01
CA LEU A 320 -24.87 -2.72 0.79
C LEU A 320 -26.23 -2.07 0.63
N ILE A 321 -26.21 -0.80 0.24
CA ILE A 321 -27.41 -0.01 -0.08
C ILE A 321 -27.30 0.56 -1.49
N GLY A 322 -28.46 0.73 -2.14
CA GLY A 322 -28.52 1.46 -3.41
C GLY A 322 -28.40 2.95 -3.18
N ALA A 323 -27.76 3.65 -4.11
CA ALA A 323 -27.63 5.09 -4.07
C ALA A 323 -29.00 5.78 -4.03
N GLU A 324 -29.09 6.94 -3.38
CA GLU A 324 -30.29 7.74 -3.33
C GLU A 324 -30.68 8.24 -4.73
N ASP A 325 -29.70 8.72 -5.48
CA ASP A 325 -29.82 9.06 -6.90
C ASP A 325 -28.76 8.33 -7.73
N TYR A 326 -29.19 7.40 -8.56
CA TYR A 326 -28.31 6.59 -9.40
C TYR A 326 -27.64 7.41 -10.52
N VAL A 327 -28.21 8.54 -10.95
CA VAL A 327 -27.59 9.40 -11.97
C VAL A 327 -26.41 10.14 -11.36
N GLU A 328 -26.58 10.69 -10.16
CA GLU A 328 -25.52 11.30 -9.37
C GLU A 328 -24.41 10.29 -9.10
N ALA A 329 -24.75 9.11 -8.53
CA ALA A 329 -23.80 8.07 -8.14
C ALA A 329 -23.02 7.42 -9.31
N THR A 330 -23.44 7.65 -10.56
CA THR A 330 -22.72 7.21 -11.76
C THR A 330 -21.62 8.20 -12.16
N SER A 331 -21.67 9.44 -11.68
CA SER A 331 -20.67 10.48 -12.00
C SER A 331 -19.87 10.96 -10.80
N ASP A 332 -20.38 10.84 -9.57
CA ASP A 332 -19.68 11.29 -8.37
C ASP A 332 -18.62 10.31 -7.89
N CYS A 333 -17.45 10.86 -7.57
CA CYS A 333 -16.33 10.16 -6.96
C CYS A 333 -15.94 10.74 -5.59
N GLY A 334 -16.83 11.50 -4.94
CA GLY A 334 -16.58 12.21 -3.69
C GLY A 334 -16.12 11.30 -2.54
N VAL A 335 -16.63 10.08 -2.45
CA VAL A 335 -16.20 9.09 -1.46
C VAL A 335 -14.71 8.79 -1.54
N PHE A 336 -14.14 8.72 -2.74
CA PHE A 336 -12.71 8.47 -2.93
C PHE A 336 -11.86 9.68 -2.57
N ILE A 337 -12.35 10.91 -2.70
CA ILE A 337 -11.67 12.13 -2.22
C ILE A 337 -11.55 12.08 -0.69
N ILE A 338 -12.64 11.79 0.03
CA ILE A 338 -12.63 11.70 1.48
C ILE A 338 -11.70 10.58 1.95
N LEU A 339 -11.76 9.41 1.33
CA LEU A 339 -10.89 8.29 1.64
C LEU A 339 -9.42 8.65 1.40
N SER A 340 -9.10 9.19 0.22
CA SER A 340 -7.73 9.57 -0.14
C SER A 340 -7.14 10.59 0.84
N SER A 341 -7.90 11.61 1.21
CA SER A 341 -7.46 12.61 2.20
C SER A 341 -7.28 12.00 3.59
N THR A 342 -8.03 10.95 3.93
CA THR A 342 -7.84 10.20 5.18
C THR A 342 -6.56 9.36 5.15
N LEU A 343 -6.27 8.69 4.04
CA LEU A 343 -5.00 7.97 3.85
C LEU A 343 -3.80 8.94 3.89
N LYS A 344 -3.94 10.12 3.29
CA LYS A 344 -2.94 11.21 3.41
C LYS A 344 -2.72 11.62 4.86
N ARG A 345 -3.80 11.80 5.65
CA ARG A 345 -3.69 12.13 7.09
C ARG A 345 -2.89 11.06 7.85
N LEU A 346 -3.18 9.77 7.63
CA LEU A 346 -2.41 8.66 8.20
C LEU A 346 -0.94 8.72 7.79
N ALA A 347 -0.66 8.92 6.50
CA ALA A 347 0.69 9.05 5.96
C ALA A 347 1.49 10.18 6.62
N VAL A 348 0.87 11.35 6.82
CA VAL A 348 1.48 12.51 7.51
C VAL A 348 1.83 12.17 8.96
N LYS A 349 0.94 11.47 9.69
CA LYS A 349 1.21 11.03 11.08
C LYS A 349 2.35 10.01 11.16
N LEU A 350 2.35 9.02 10.27
CA LEU A 350 3.45 8.04 10.19
C LEU A 350 4.79 8.72 9.88
N SER A 351 4.78 9.68 8.94
CA SER A 351 5.96 10.47 8.60
C SER A 351 6.46 11.30 9.80
N LYS A 352 5.55 11.89 10.57
CA LYS A 352 5.90 12.61 11.81
C LYS A 352 6.55 11.68 12.83
N ILE A 353 5.97 10.51 13.09
CA ILE A 353 6.54 9.51 14.00
C ILE A 353 7.94 9.11 13.53
N CYS A 354 8.12 8.85 12.24
CA CYS A 354 9.42 8.48 11.67
C CYS A 354 10.46 9.60 11.76
N ASN A 355 10.06 10.86 11.61
CA ASN A 355 10.95 12.01 11.80
C ASN A 355 11.43 12.11 13.26
N ASP A 356 10.54 11.89 14.23
CA ASP A 356 10.91 11.88 15.64
C ASP A 356 11.87 10.70 15.95
N LEU A 357 11.56 9.49 15.48
CA LEU A 357 12.45 8.33 15.67
C LEU A 357 13.85 8.56 15.09
N ARG A 358 13.94 9.18 13.90
CA ARG A 358 15.23 9.53 13.29
C ARG A 358 15.99 10.58 14.11
N LEU A 359 15.29 11.57 14.66
CA LEU A 359 15.90 12.60 15.50
C LEU A 359 16.34 12.03 16.83
N LEU A 360 15.49 11.28 17.53
CA LEU A 360 15.79 10.65 18.83
C LEU A 360 16.97 9.66 18.75
N SER A 361 17.13 8.96 17.61
CA SER A 361 18.22 8.01 17.37
C SER A 361 19.48 8.64 16.75
N SER A 362 19.50 9.96 16.53
CA SER A 362 20.61 10.64 15.88
C SER A 362 21.92 10.53 16.70
N GLY A 363 23.03 10.39 15.99
CA GLY A 363 24.35 10.28 16.65
C GLY A 363 25.14 9.07 16.13
N PRO A 364 25.68 8.20 17.02
CA PRO A 364 25.42 7.98 18.46
C PRO A 364 26.17 8.89 19.44
N ARG A 365 27.14 9.69 19.02
CA ARG A 365 27.97 10.52 19.94
C ARG A 365 27.72 12.03 19.82
N THR A 366 27.27 12.49 18.66
CA THR A 366 27.10 13.93 18.35
C THR A 366 25.66 14.28 18.00
N GLY A 367 24.71 13.45 18.38
CA GLY A 367 23.28 13.67 18.24
C GLY A 367 22.56 13.47 19.57
N LEU A 368 21.23 13.30 19.54
CA LEU A 368 20.42 13.09 20.75
C LEU A 368 20.68 11.74 21.39
N ALA A 369 20.77 10.68 20.58
CA ALA A 369 21.05 9.31 21.01
C ALA A 369 20.16 8.80 22.17
N GLU A 370 18.93 9.30 22.30
CA GLU A 370 18.01 8.91 23.38
C GLU A 370 17.48 7.47 23.19
N ILE A 371 17.40 7.02 21.93
CA ILE A 371 17.02 5.66 21.57
C ILE A 371 18.03 5.05 20.60
N ARG A 372 18.03 3.72 20.51
CA ARG A 372 18.71 2.94 19.47
C ARG A 372 17.68 2.21 18.62
N LEU A 373 17.79 2.35 17.29
CA LEU A 373 17.03 1.58 16.33
C LEU A 373 17.76 0.28 15.97
N PRO A 374 17.06 -0.77 15.52
CA PRO A 374 17.69 -1.99 15.02
C PRO A 374 18.67 -1.72 13.87
N GLU A 375 19.81 -2.37 13.91
CA GLU A 375 20.85 -2.31 12.88
C GLU A 375 20.51 -3.29 11.74
N LEU A 376 20.01 -2.80 10.62
CA LEU A 376 19.50 -3.66 9.55
C LEU A 376 20.43 -3.79 8.34
N GLN A 377 21.25 -2.77 8.09
CA GLN A 377 22.23 -2.77 7.00
C GLN A 377 23.36 -1.77 7.24
N ALA A 378 24.51 -2.00 6.64
CA ALA A 378 25.60 -1.03 6.63
C ALA A 378 25.14 0.30 6.00
N GLY A 379 25.38 1.41 6.68
CA GLY A 379 24.84 2.72 6.31
C GLY A 379 25.72 3.54 5.36
N SER A 380 26.94 3.09 5.04
CA SER A 380 27.88 3.85 4.21
C SER A 380 28.87 2.96 3.50
N SER A 381 29.20 3.28 2.25
CA SER A 381 30.29 2.67 1.51
C SER A 381 31.68 3.22 1.86
N ILE A 382 31.75 4.37 2.56
CA ILE A 382 33.00 5.08 2.88
C ILE A 382 33.28 5.08 4.39
N MET A 383 32.22 5.17 5.24
CA MET A 383 32.37 5.31 6.69
C MET A 383 32.11 3.95 7.37
N PRO A 384 33.15 3.27 7.90
CA PRO A 384 32.95 2.05 8.67
C PRO A 384 32.05 2.27 9.89
N ALA A 385 31.27 1.27 10.27
CA ALA A 385 30.37 1.28 11.43
C ALA A 385 29.25 2.33 11.42
N LYS A 386 28.97 2.99 10.30
CA LYS A 386 27.83 3.90 10.19
C LYS A 386 26.56 3.08 9.89
N ILE A 387 25.55 3.25 10.73
CA ILE A 387 24.21 2.66 10.56
C ILE A 387 23.20 3.80 10.39
N ASN A 388 22.30 3.66 9.41
CA ASN A 388 21.27 4.67 9.14
C ASN A 388 19.88 4.16 9.53
N PRO A 389 18.94 5.06 9.86
CA PRO A 389 17.55 4.71 10.22
C PRO A 389 16.69 4.42 8.98
N VAL A 390 17.06 3.41 8.17
CA VAL A 390 16.53 3.15 6.84
C VAL A 390 15.04 2.83 6.80
N ILE A 391 14.47 2.23 7.86
CA ILE A 391 13.03 1.94 7.92
C ILE A 391 12.21 3.22 8.12
N PRO A 392 12.49 4.10 9.10
CA PRO A 392 11.85 5.41 9.15
C PRO A 392 11.97 6.22 7.85
N GLU A 393 13.14 6.15 7.17
CA GLU A 393 13.36 6.86 5.91
C GLU A 393 12.45 6.36 4.78
N VAL A 394 12.30 5.05 4.61
CA VAL A 394 11.42 4.51 3.57
C VAL A 394 9.94 4.80 3.87
N VAL A 395 9.52 4.81 5.13
CA VAL A 395 8.16 5.20 5.53
C VAL A 395 7.89 6.68 5.18
N ASN A 396 8.87 7.57 5.38
CA ASN A 396 8.78 8.96 4.92
C ASN A 396 8.56 9.05 3.40
N GLN A 397 9.32 8.28 2.60
CA GLN A 397 9.18 8.26 1.14
C GLN A 397 7.79 7.78 0.72
N ILE A 398 7.27 6.73 1.37
CA ILE A 398 5.92 6.23 1.13
C ILE A 398 4.87 7.30 1.47
N ALA A 399 5.04 8.01 2.57
CA ALA A 399 4.14 9.11 2.94
C ALA A 399 4.09 10.20 1.84
N TYR A 400 5.21 10.56 1.26
CA TYR A 400 5.27 11.53 0.15
C TYR A 400 4.55 11.01 -1.09
N ARG A 401 4.68 9.72 -1.41
CA ARG A 401 3.96 9.10 -2.52
C ARG A 401 2.45 9.12 -2.32
N VAL A 402 1.97 8.78 -1.13
CA VAL A 402 0.54 8.80 -0.77
C VAL A 402 -0.04 10.23 -0.85
N ILE A 403 0.73 11.25 -0.42
CA ILE A 403 0.34 12.66 -0.57
C ILE A 403 0.18 13.03 -2.05
N GLY A 404 1.08 12.57 -2.93
CA GLY A 404 0.96 12.77 -4.37
C GLY A 404 -0.26 12.06 -4.97
N ASN A 405 -0.58 10.86 -4.52
CA ASN A 405 -1.76 10.11 -4.94
C ASN A 405 -3.07 10.81 -4.56
N ASP A 406 -3.14 11.46 -3.40
CA ASP A 406 -4.31 12.25 -2.98
C ASP A 406 -4.62 13.40 -3.95
N LEU A 407 -3.60 14.09 -4.44
CA LEU A 407 -3.78 15.10 -5.48
C LEU A 407 -4.30 14.48 -6.79
N THR A 408 -3.78 13.31 -7.18
CA THR A 408 -4.24 12.58 -8.36
C THR A 408 -5.74 12.22 -8.24
N VAL A 409 -6.18 11.70 -7.09
CA VAL A 409 -7.59 11.37 -6.83
C VAL A 409 -8.46 12.63 -6.91
N THR A 410 -8.02 13.74 -6.32
CA THR A 410 -8.76 15.02 -6.34
C THR A 410 -8.97 15.51 -7.77
N MET A 411 -7.91 15.54 -8.60
CA MET A 411 -8.00 15.97 -9.99
C MET A 411 -8.84 15.03 -10.85
N ALA A 412 -8.73 13.73 -10.64
CA ALA A 412 -9.49 12.72 -11.38
C ALA A 412 -10.99 12.75 -11.02
N ALA A 413 -11.31 13.00 -9.76
CA ALA A 413 -12.71 13.14 -9.33
C ALA A 413 -13.36 14.41 -9.89
N GLU A 414 -12.62 15.54 -9.97
CA GLU A 414 -13.08 16.79 -10.56
C GLU A 414 -13.31 16.67 -12.08
N ALA A 415 -12.55 15.81 -12.76
CA ALA A 415 -12.59 15.65 -14.20
C ALA A 415 -13.85 14.91 -14.74
N GLY A 416 -14.76 14.47 -13.87
CA GLY A 416 -16.06 13.91 -14.28
C GLY A 416 -16.87 14.91 -15.10
N GLN A 417 -17.49 14.45 -16.19
CA GLN A 417 -18.28 15.30 -17.07
C GLN A 417 -19.67 14.70 -17.29
N LEU A 418 -20.70 15.50 -17.05
CA LEU A 418 -22.11 15.11 -17.21
C LEU A 418 -22.42 13.85 -16.35
N GLN A 419 -22.89 12.76 -16.94
CA GLN A 419 -23.41 11.59 -16.23
C GLN A 419 -22.39 10.48 -15.99
N LEU A 420 -21.09 10.73 -16.16
CA LEU A 420 -20.04 9.71 -15.93
C LEU A 420 -18.70 10.33 -15.58
N ASN A 421 -18.01 9.77 -14.61
CA ASN A 421 -16.59 10.02 -14.42
C ASN A 421 -15.76 8.92 -15.13
N VAL A 422 -15.07 9.31 -16.21
CA VAL A 422 -14.24 8.37 -17.00
C VAL A 422 -12.85 8.13 -16.42
N MET A 423 -12.49 8.82 -15.32
CA MET A 423 -11.17 8.76 -14.68
C MET A 423 -11.11 7.78 -13.50
N GLU A 424 -12.15 7.02 -13.22
CA GLU A 424 -12.17 5.99 -12.17
C GLU A 424 -10.97 5.02 -12.23
N PRO A 425 -10.44 4.59 -13.39
CA PRO A 425 -9.25 3.73 -13.41
C PRO A 425 -8.03 4.34 -12.73
N VAL A 426 -7.75 5.64 -12.91
CA VAL A 426 -6.62 6.28 -12.22
C VAL A 426 -6.92 6.54 -10.74
N ILE A 427 -8.17 6.75 -10.36
CA ILE A 427 -8.62 6.79 -8.95
C ILE A 427 -8.34 5.42 -8.30
N ALA A 428 -8.72 4.33 -8.96
CA ALA A 428 -8.48 2.97 -8.49
C ALA A 428 -6.98 2.69 -8.24
N ILE A 429 -6.12 3.10 -9.19
CA ILE A 429 -4.67 2.95 -9.05
C ILE A 429 -4.16 3.71 -7.84
N ALA A 430 -4.50 5.00 -7.72
CA ALA A 430 -4.00 5.87 -6.67
C ALA A 430 -4.45 5.43 -5.26
N ILE A 431 -5.70 4.99 -5.11
CA ILE A 431 -6.26 4.47 -3.85
C ILE A 431 -5.61 3.14 -3.48
N ASN A 432 -5.59 2.16 -4.41
CA ASN A 432 -5.04 0.83 -4.14
C ASN A 432 -3.54 0.90 -3.82
N GLU A 433 -2.75 1.67 -4.61
CA GLU A 433 -1.33 1.89 -4.33
C GLU A 433 -1.12 2.51 -2.94
N SER A 434 -1.94 3.51 -2.57
CA SER A 434 -1.83 4.16 -1.26
C SER A 434 -2.11 3.21 -0.11
N ILE A 435 -3.16 2.38 -0.21
CA ILE A 435 -3.51 1.40 0.82
C ILE A 435 -2.41 0.33 0.93
N GLU A 436 -1.96 -0.22 -0.19
CA GLU A 436 -0.92 -1.25 -0.25
C GLU A 436 0.41 -0.75 0.33
N LEU A 437 0.86 0.43 -0.12
CA LEU A 437 2.11 1.03 0.36
C LEU A 437 2.05 1.33 1.86
N LEU A 438 0.94 1.89 2.37
CA LEU A 438 0.76 2.14 3.80
C LEU A 438 0.74 0.85 4.61
N THR A 439 0.06 -0.19 4.13
CA THR A 439 -0.01 -1.49 4.79
C THR A 439 1.38 -2.10 4.95
N GLN A 440 2.20 -2.10 3.88
CA GLN A 440 3.56 -2.64 3.91
C GLN A 440 4.53 -1.75 4.71
N ALA A 441 4.37 -0.42 4.64
CA ALA A 441 5.17 0.52 5.42
C ALA A 441 4.95 0.34 6.92
N ILE A 442 3.69 0.23 7.35
CA ILE A 442 3.31 0.00 8.75
C ILE A 442 3.85 -1.34 9.24
N SER A 443 3.68 -2.41 8.45
CA SER A 443 4.23 -3.73 8.77
C SER A 443 5.77 -3.69 8.92
N SER A 444 6.46 -3.00 8.01
CA SER A 444 7.92 -2.84 8.08
C SER A 444 8.36 -1.99 9.28
N LEU A 445 7.64 -0.90 9.56
CA LEU A 445 7.90 -0.03 10.71
C LEU A 445 7.74 -0.80 12.02
N ASP A 446 6.68 -1.58 12.16
CA ASP A 446 6.43 -2.42 13.33
C ASP A 446 7.55 -3.44 13.54
N HIS A 447 7.69 -4.41 12.61
CA HIS A 447 8.56 -5.57 12.81
C HIS A 447 10.06 -5.26 12.73
N LYS A 448 10.44 -4.29 11.88
CA LYS A 448 11.87 -4.00 11.62
C LYS A 448 12.40 -2.78 12.36
N CYS A 449 11.52 -2.02 13.02
CA CYS A 449 11.93 -0.83 13.75
C CYS A 449 11.38 -0.83 15.17
N ILE A 450 10.07 -0.61 15.37
CA ILE A 450 9.48 -0.36 16.70
C ILE A 450 9.75 -1.50 17.68
N GLN A 451 9.56 -2.76 17.28
CA GLN A 451 9.78 -3.92 18.16
C GLN A 451 11.18 -3.97 18.76
N GLY A 452 12.19 -3.57 17.99
CA GLY A 452 13.60 -3.65 18.40
C GLY A 452 14.19 -2.36 18.96
N ILE A 453 13.41 -1.29 19.16
CA ILE A 453 13.90 -0.05 19.77
C ILE A 453 14.33 -0.29 21.20
N GLN A 454 15.49 0.28 21.56
CA GLN A 454 16.05 0.29 22.92
C GLN A 454 16.23 1.73 23.40
N ALA A 455 15.94 1.98 24.66
CA ALA A 455 16.22 3.26 25.30
C ALA A 455 17.70 3.36 25.70
N ASN A 456 18.29 4.55 25.57
CA ASN A 456 19.57 4.89 26.18
C ASN A 456 19.29 5.65 27.48
N GLU A 457 18.88 4.93 28.52
CA GLU A 457 18.39 5.48 29.79
C GLU A 457 19.34 6.50 30.40
N GLN A 458 20.64 6.21 30.43
CA GLN A 458 21.64 7.11 31.00
C GLN A 458 21.75 8.43 30.21
N VAL A 459 21.71 8.35 28.87
CA VAL A 459 21.74 9.56 28.00
C VAL A 459 20.50 10.41 28.25
N CYS A 460 19.34 9.79 28.36
CA CYS A 460 18.09 10.48 28.65
C CYS A 460 18.12 11.15 30.04
N TYR A 461 18.56 10.43 31.07
CA TYR A 461 18.70 10.92 32.44
C TYR A 461 19.68 12.10 32.53
N ASP A 462 20.89 11.94 31.97
CA ASP A 462 21.92 12.98 31.97
C ASP A 462 21.45 14.26 31.25
N ALA A 463 20.63 14.14 30.18
CA ALA A 463 20.05 15.27 29.47
C ALA A 463 19.08 16.04 30.38
N VAL A 464 18.24 15.35 31.16
CA VAL A 464 17.35 16.00 32.14
C VAL A 464 18.15 16.72 33.21
N MET A 465 19.13 16.06 33.81
CA MET A 465 19.92 16.63 34.93
C MET A 465 20.81 17.81 34.51
N ARG A 466 21.18 17.89 33.23
CA ARG A 466 21.93 19.03 32.66
C ARG A 466 21.03 20.16 32.15
N SER A 467 19.75 19.90 31.97
CA SER A 467 18.83 20.91 31.44
C SER A 467 18.55 22.01 32.48
N VAL A 468 18.59 23.26 32.04
CA VAL A 468 18.17 24.40 32.85
C VAL A 468 16.65 24.39 33.10
N GLY A 469 15.89 23.69 32.28
CA GLY A 469 14.43 23.57 32.40
C GLY A 469 13.93 22.99 33.72
N ILE A 470 14.75 22.15 34.42
CA ILE A 470 14.36 21.58 35.71
C ILE A 470 14.35 22.61 36.85
N VAL A 471 14.90 23.81 36.64
CA VAL A 471 14.82 24.92 37.63
C VAL A 471 13.37 25.30 37.95
N THR A 472 12.44 25.02 37.04
CA THR A 472 11.00 25.26 37.24
C THR A 472 10.46 24.53 38.47
N LEU A 473 11.03 23.40 38.86
CA LEU A 473 10.64 22.67 40.07
C LEU A 473 11.06 23.39 41.37
N LEU A 474 12.01 24.31 41.32
CA LEU A 474 12.47 25.10 42.45
C LEU A 474 11.63 26.41 42.61
N ASP A 475 10.84 26.78 41.59
CA ASP A 475 10.06 28.04 41.58
C ASP A 475 9.12 28.18 42.80
N PRO A 476 8.37 27.11 43.22
CA PRO A 476 7.53 27.20 44.40
C PRO A 476 8.29 27.43 45.72
N ILE A 477 9.60 27.14 45.74
CA ILE A 477 10.46 27.18 46.95
C ILE A 477 11.32 28.44 46.97
N LEU A 478 11.98 28.77 45.86
CA LEU A 478 12.94 29.85 45.74
C LEU A 478 12.37 31.12 45.08
N GLY A 479 11.23 31.00 44.43
CA GLY A 479 10.60 32.07 43.66
C GLY A 479 11.25 32.31 42.29
N HIS A 480 10.45 32.82 41.36
CA HIS A 480 10.77 32.97 39.93
C HIS A 480 12.07 33.76 39.68
N ALA A 481 12.24 34.90 40.37
CA ALA A 481 13.44 35.76 40.19
C ALA A 481 14.74 35.03 40.53
N LYS A 482 14.73 34.21 41.62
CA LYS A 482 15.89 33.42 42.01
C LYS A 482 16.16 32.26 41.05
N CYS A 483 15.12 31.63 40.54
CA CYS A 483 15.22 30.58 39.53
C CYS A 483 15.83 31.13 38.22
N ASP A 484 15.47 32.37 37.83
CA ASP A 484 16.06 33.06 36.67
C ASP A 484 17.57 33.31 36.86
N GLU A 485 17.99 33.75 38.07
CA GLU A 485 19.40 33.97 38.39
C GLU A 485 20.19 32.65 38.30
N ILE A 486 19.66 31.57 38.93
CA ILE A 486 20.24 30.22 38.87
C ILE A 486 20.38 29.76 37.43
N GLY A 487 19.30 29.88 36.62
CA GLY A 487 19.33 29.48 35.24
C GLY A 487 20.38 30.20 34.40
N LYS A 488 20.52 31.52 34.58
CA LYS A 488 21.55 32.35 33.90
C LYS A 488 22.96 31.94 34.33
N GLN A 489 23.17 31.68 35.62
CA GLN A 489 24.47 31.20 36.13
C GLN A 489 24.83 29.83 35.60
N CYS A 490 23.86 28.90 35.55
CA CYS A 490 24.09 27.55 34.98
C CYS A 490 24.62 27.65 33.54
N ILE A 491 23.99 28.51 32.70
CA ILE A 491 24.40 28.71 31.31
C ILE A 491 25.78 29.34 31.22
N ALA A 492 26.02 30.40 32.00
CA ALA A 492 27.27 31.16 31.97
C ALA A 492 28.47 30.35 32.45
N GLU A 493 28.30 29.50 33.46
CA GLU A 493 29.36 28.73 34.10
C GLU A 493 29.41 27.24 33.66
N ASN A 494 28.49 26.86 32.78
CA ASN A 494 28.32 25.46 32.33
C ASN A 494 28.17 24.48 33.51
N LYS A 495 27.36 24.86 34.50
CA LYS A 495 27.02 24.07 35.69
C LYS A 495 25.60 23.56 35.65
N THR A 496 25.34 22.47 36.39
CA THR A 496 23.99 21.99 36.62
C THR A 496 23.24 22.85 37.65
N ILE A 497 21.92 22.79 37.66
CA ILE A 497 21.07 23.42 38.67
C ILE A 497 21.50 22.99 40.09
N GLN A 498 21.73 21.68 40.31
CA GLN A 498 22.13 21.15 41.60
C GLN A 498 23.45 21.74 42.06
N GLN A 499 24.45 21.87 41.18
CA GLN A 499 25.76 22.44 41.52
C GLN A 499 25.61 23.90 41.96
N VAL A 500 24.86 24.73 41.21
CA VAL A 500 24.69 26.15 41.53
C VAL A 500 23.92 26.34 42.86
N VAL A 501 22.86 25.56 43.07
CA VAL A 501 22.03 25.61 44.28
C VAL A 501 22.82 25.22 45.53
N LEU A 502 23.66 24.18 45.45
CA LEU A 502 24.52 23.73 46.53
C LEU A 502 25.67 24.71 46.81
N GLU A 503 26.31 25.28 45.77
CA GLU A 503 27.37 26.28 45.93
C GLU A 503 26.87 27.58 46.55
N GLN A 504 25.61 27.91 46.30
CA GLN A 504 24.97 29.07 46.92
C GLN A 504 24.33 28.76 48.29
N GLU A 505 24.44 27.54 48.77
CA GLU A 505 23.85 27.04 50.05
C GLU A 505 22.34 27.31 50.15
N LEU A 506 21.61 27.27 49.01
CA LEU A 506 20.17 27.56 48.96
C LEU A 506 19.31 26.40 49.45
N LEU A 507 19.75 25.17 49.16
CA LEU A 507 19.11 23.91 49.57
C LEU A 507 20.19 22.89 49.89
N THR A 508 19.84 21.88 50.72
CA THR A 508 20.71 20.72 51.01
C THR A 508 20.59 19.66 49.90
N GLN A 509 21.55 18.72 49.86
CA GLN A 509 21.48 17.61 48.92
C GLN A 509 20.20 16.75 49.10
N GLU A 510 19.82 16.51 50.37
CA GLU A 510 18.60 15.74 50.69
C GLU A 510 17.33 16.43 50.17
N GLN A 511 17.27 17.77 50.29
CA GLN A 511 16.16 18.55 49.75
C GLN A 511 16.10 18.49 48.20
N LEU A 512 17.26 18.57 47.55
CA LEU A 512 17.33 18.44 46.09
C LEU A 512 16.95 17.04 45.64
N ASP A 513 17.37 15.98 46.31
CA ASP A 513 17.04 14.61 46.00
C ASP A 513 15.52 14.35 46.14
N GLU A 514 14.88 14.97 47.14
CA GLU A 514 13.41 14.94 47.28
C GLU A 514 12.70 15.69 46.16
N ILE A 515 13.13 16.91 45.84
CA ILE A 515 12.52 17.76 44.79
C ILE A 515 12.68 17.11 43.42
N PHE A 516 13.82 16.56 43.11
CA PHE A 516 14.12 15.91 41.82
C PHE A 516 13.82 14.40 41.83
N ALA A 517 13.06 13.90 42.82
CA ALA A 517 12.54 12.54 42.78
C ALA A 517 11.69 12.31 41.51
N PHE A 518 11.74 11.11 40.96
CA PHE A 518 11.05 10.74 39.72
C PHE A 518 9.55 11.14 39.74
N SER A 519 8.87 10.94 40.86
CA SER A 519 7.45 11.29 41.04
C SER A 519 7.15 12.79 40.88
N ASN A 520 8.15 13.66 41.12
CA ASN A 520 8.01 15.12 41.02
C ASN A 520 8.44 15.63 39.65
N LEU A 521 9.34 14.89 38.97
CA LEU A 521 9.82 15.21 37.62
C LEU A 521 8.79 14.88 36.53
N VAL A 522 7.92 13.91 36.79
CA VAL A 522 6.95 13.43 35.81
C VAL A 522 5.53 13.63 36.34
N SER A 523 4.73 14.42 35.62
CA SER A 523 3.31 14.58 35.93
C SER A 523 2.44 13.95 34.83
N GLU A 524 1.30 13.36 35.22
CA GLU A 524 0.29 12.91 34.29
C GLU A 524 -1.00 13.72 34.47
N VAL A 525 -1.40 14.41 33.40
CA VAL A 525 -2.76 14.96 33.30
C VAL A 525 -3.64 13.90 32.66
N THR A 526 -4.42 13.20 33.47
CA THR A 526 -5.46 12.27 32.98
C THR A 526 -6.72 13.08 32.64
N ALA A 527 -6.97 13.29 31.34
CA ALA A 527 -8.28 13.79 30.92
C ALA A 527 -9.33 12.70 31.19
N GLN A 528 -10.35 13.00 31.99
CA GLN A 528 -11.53 12.13 32.10
C GLN A 528 -12.27 12.16 30.76
N HIS A 529 -12.14 11.08 29.97
CA HIS A 529 -12.83 10.92 28.69
C HIS A 529 -14.28 10.44 28.89
N GLU A 530 -15.09 11.17 29.65
CA GLU A 530 -16.55 10.90 29.71
C GLU A 530 -17.35 11.56 28.58
N LEU A 531 -16.74 12.43 27.76
CA LEU A 531 -17.46 13.25 26.78
C LEU A 531 -17.78 12.56 25.43
N PHE A 532 -17.29 11.35 25.14
CA PHE A 532 -17.51 10.69 23.84
C PHE A 532 -18.26 9.34 23.90
N ALA A 533 -18.73 8.93 25.06
CA ALA A 533 -19.52 7.71 25.20
C ALA A 533 -21.03 7.90 24.90
N GLN A 534 -21.48 9.10 24.55
CA GLN A 534 -22.91 9.40 24.33
C GLN A 534 -23.29 9.67 22.86
N VAL A 535 -22.42 9.38 21.90
CA VAL A 535 -22.79 9.39 20.48
C VAL A 535 -22.42 8.01 19.89
N SER A 536 -23.23 7.03 20.24
CA SER A 536 -23.31 5.73 19.58
C SER A 536 -24.66 5.61 18.91
#